data_2ccdf6b8b91adbb43b1d0d2e9e722a05
#
_entry.id   2ccdf6b8b91adbb43b1d0d2e9e722a05
#
_cell.length_a   1.000
_cell.length_b   1.000
_cell.length_c   1.000
_cell.angle_alpha   90.00
_cell.angle_beta   90.00
_cell.angle_gamma   90.00
#
_symmetry.space_group_name_H-M   'P 1'
#
loop_
_entity.id
_entity.type
_entity.pdbx_description
1 polymer ?
#
loop_
_entity_poly.entity_id
_entity_poly.type
_entity_poly.pdbx_seq_one_letter_code
_entity_poly.pdbx_strand_id
1 'polypeptide(L)'
;MPYRRPSLWVVCVRRAHSTLRATERATSGEAGRVGRVRTGDFDYDLPSGLIAQRPAEPRDSCRLMVVDRSSGQIDHRSFTDVLEYLHPGDLLVVNDTRVLPARLHGAKDETGGAVEVLLLREIYTDAWECLVKPGRRLQPGAKVVFAGGRMTGLVVDRLEESGGRVIQFTVREGVFLDVVHEIGEMPLPPYITASLDDPELYQTVYATEERSAAAPTAGLHFTPALLERAEAAGVRLAHVELDVGLDTFRPVTEDDPRAHHIHTERYRVSERT
;
A
#
# COMPACT_ATOMS: atom_id res chain seq x y z
N MET A 1 34.65 1.60 4.36
CA MET A 1 33.29 1.17 4.75
C MET A 1 32.31 2.14 4.12
N PRO A 2 31.42 1.71 3.21
CA PRO A 2 30.46 2.63 2.62
C PRO A 2 29.38 2.97 3.64
N TYR A 3 29.17 4.25 3.85
CA TYR A 3 28.16 4.84 4.72
C TYR A 3 26.76 4.43 4.20
N ARG A 4 26.10 3.48 4.86
CA ARG A 4 24.68 3.15 4.58
C ARG A 4 23.82 4.30 5.07
N ARG A 5 23.27 5.08 4.15
CA ARG A 5 22.28 6.12 4.50
C ARG A 5 20.94 5.42 4.75
N PRO A 6 20.34 5.57 5.94
CA PRO A 6 19.03 5.00 6.23
C PRO A 6 17.91 5.72 5.46
N SER A 7 16.83 4.99 5.18
CA SER A 7 15.64 5.47 4.46
C SER A 7 14.98 6.65 5.17
N LEU A 8 14.47 7.61 4.40
CA LEU A 8 13.75 8.77 4.92
C LEU A 8 12.24 8.48 4.86
N TRP A 9 11.55 8.58 5.98
CA TRP A 9 10.09 8.44 6.06
C TRP A 9 9.48 9.67 6.72
N VAL A 10 8.32 10.09 6.19
CA VAL A 10 7.56 11.22 6.73
C VAL A 10 6.38 10.66 7.49
N VAL A 11 6.31 10.93 8.78
CA VAL A 11 5.13 10.67 9.60
C VAL A 11 4.55 12.02 10.01
N CYS A 12 3.30 12.27 9.64
CA CYS A 12 2.57 13.47 10.08
C CYS A 12 1.74 13.11 11.31
N VAL A 13 2.16 13.55 12.47
CA VAL A 13 1.37 13.41 13.71
C VAL A 13 0.46 14.61 13.86
N ARG A 14 -0.86 14.42 13.77
CA ARG A 14 -1.85 15.46 14.02
C ARG A 14 -2.35 15.34 15.46
N ARG A 15 -2.11 16.34 16.27
CA ARG A 15 -2.73 16.44 17.61
C ARG A 15 -4.23 16.71 17.43
N ALA A 16 -5.07 15.77 17.81
CA ALA A 16 -6.50 15.99 17.89
C ALA A 16 -6.78 16.83 19.15
N HIS A 17 -6.97 18.15 18.99
CA HIS A 17 -7.59 18.93 20.05
C HIS A 17 -9.07 18.59 20.06
N SER A 18 -9.55 18.06 21.18
CA SER A 18 -10.95 17.79 21.43
C SER A 18 -11.72 19.12 21.56
N THR A 19 -12.20 19.64 20.45
CA THR A 19 -13.39 20.51 20.39
C THR A 19 -13.92 20.49 18.96
N LEU A 20 -14.66 19.46 18.63
CA LEU A 20 -15.64 19.54 17.55
C LEU A 20 -16.80 20.42 18.01
N ARG A 21 -16.63 21.75 17.90
CA ARG A 21 -17.76 22.66 17.73
C ARG A 21 -17.86 22.93 16.24
N ALA A 22 -18.85 22.35 15.62
CA ALA A 22 -19.35 22.81 14.34
C ALA A 22 -19.84 24.25 14.55
N THR A 23 -19.08 25.24 14.07
CA THR A 23 -19.57 26.57 13.83
C THR A 23 -19.39 26.86 12.34
N GLU A 24 -20.47 26.62 11.60
CA GLU A 24 -20.68 27.35 10.36
C GLU A 24 -20.64 28.84 10.66
N ARG A 25 -19.65 29.52 10.08
CA ARG A 25 -19.75 30.89 9.54
C ARG A 25 -18.46 31.19 8.80
N ALA A 26 -18.47 30.92 7.51
CA ALA A 26 -17.56 31.57 6.62
C ALA A 26 -17.98 33.05 6.50
N THR A 27 -17.25 33.93 7.19
CA THR A 27 -17.31 35.34 6.88
C THR A 27 -16.49 35.57 5.60
N SER A 28 -17.13 36.12 4.60
CA SER A 28 -16.54 36.65 3.39
C SER A 28 -15.49 37.71 3.71
N GLY A 29 -14.23 37.34 3.62
CA GLY A 29 -13.11 38.22 3.73
C GLY A 29 -11.90 37.60 3.04
N GLU A 30 -11.57 38.14 1.88
CA GLU A 30 -10.32 37.96 1.12
C GLU A 30 -9.80 36.51 1.00
N ALA A 31 -10.46 35.73 0.15
CA ALA A 31 -9.84 34.54 -0.44
C ALA A 31 -8.68 35.03 -1.32
N GLY A 32 -7.47 35.11 -0.72
CA GLY A 32 -6.24 35.14 -1.50
C GLY A 32 -6.37 34.05 -2.55
N ARG A 33 -6.12 34.38 -3.82
CA ARG A 33 -6.06 33.43 -4.93
C ARG A 33 -5.07 32.33 -4.53
N VAL A 34 -5.57 31.23 -3.99
CA VAL A 34 -4.82 29.98 -3.96
C VAL A 34 -4.59 29.66 -5.43
N GLY A 35 -3.38 29.85 -5.91
CA GLY A 35 -2.99 29.56 -7.28
C GLY A 35 -3.43 28.12 -7.59
N ARG A 36 -3.85 27.87 -8.81
CA ARG A 36 -4.23 26.53 -9.25
C ARG A 36 -3.05 25.60 -9.04
N VAL A 37 -3.18 24.67 -8.10
CA VAL A 37 -2.14 23.65 -7.81
C VAL A 37 -2.03 22.75 -9.05
N ARG A 38 -0.81 22.52 -9.52
CA ARG A 38 -0.49 21.62 -10.63
C ARG A 38 0.30 20.44 -10.13
N THR A 39 0.19 19.32 -10.82
CA THR A 39 1.00 18.13 -10.51
C THR A 39 2.49 18.44 -10.58
N GLY A 40 2.92 19.27 -11.54
CA GLY A 40 4.31 19.71 -11.65
C GLY A 40 4.83 20.56 -10.48
N ASP A 41 3.96 21.13 -9.64
CA ASP A 41 4.39 21.86 -8.43
C ASP A 41 5.00 20.93 -7.36
N PHE A 42 4.78 19.60 -7.50
CA PHE A 42 5.33 18.56 -6.63
C PHE A 42 6.55 17.85 -7.23
N ASP A 43 6.95 18.24 -8.44
CA ASP A 43 8.10 17.63 -9.11
C ASP A 43 9.40 18.13 -8.49
N TYR A 44 10.33 17.21 -8.25
CA TYR A 44 11.66 17.50 -7.73
C TYR A 44 12.66 16.43 -8.15
N ASP A 45 13.93 16.78 -8.19
CA ASP A 45 14.99 15.83 -8.48
C ASP A 45 15.19 14.87 -7.30
N LEU A 46 14.87 13.60 -7.51
CA LEU A 46 15.08 12.51 -6.55
C LEU A 46 16.16 11.56 -7.07
N PRO A 47 17.41 11.71 -6.64
CA PRO A 47 18.48 10.79 -7.04
C PRO A 47 18.12 9.35 -6.63
N SER A 48 18.26 8.40 -7.56
CA SER A 48 17.91 6.99 -7.34
C SER A 48 18.62 6.36 -6.13
N GLY A 49 19.84 6.83 -5.81
CA GLY A 49 20.60 6.39 -4.64
C GLY A 49 20.01 6.82 -3.29
N LEU A 50 18.99 7.69 -3.28
CA LEU A 50 18.25 8.07 -2.07
C LEU A 50 17.03 7.19 -1.82
N ILE A 51 16.64 6.36 -2.79
CA ILE A 51 15.53 5.40 -2.64
C ILE A 51 16.11 4.12 -2.03
N ALA A 52 15.73 3.86 -0.78
CA ALA A 52 16.15 2.63 -0.10
C ALA A 52 15.55 1.41 -0.79
N GLN A 53 16.38 0.41 -1.06
CA GLN A 53 15.98 -0.84 -1.69
C GLN A 53 15.76 -1.98 -0.68
N ARG A 54 16.12 -1.77 0.59
CA ARG A 54 15.93 -2.71 1.70
C ARG A 54 15.44 -1.95 2.92
N PRO A 55 14.58 -2.54 3.75
CA PRO A 55 14.17 -1.93 5.02
C PRO A 55 15.36 -1.80 5.97
N ALA A 56 15.23 -0.92 6.97
CA ALA A 56 16.16 -0.87 8.09
C ALA A 56 16.00 -2.13 8.97
N GLU A 57 17.07 -2.53 9.65
CA GLU A 57 17.04 -3.64 10.62
C GLU A 57 17.74 -3.21 11.92
N PRO A 58 17.05 -3.22 13.06
CA PRO A 58 15.60 -3.43 13.20
C PRO A 58 14.79 -2.34 12.46
N ARG A 59 13.54 -2.64 12.09
CA ARG A 59 12.71 -1.76 11.24
C ARG A 59 12.40 -0.40 11.87
N ASP A 60 12.38 -0.31 13.20
CA ASP A 60 12.19 0.92 13.96
C ASP A 60 13.46 1.77 14.12
N SER A 61 14.62 1.31 13.62
CA SER A 61 15.86 2.10 13.54
C SER A 61 15.89 3.08 12.35
N CYS A 62 14.87 3.12 11.53
CA CYS A 62 14.77 4.05 10.42
C CYS A 62 14.63 5.50 10.88
N ARG A 63 14.86 6.45 9.95
CA ARG A 63 14.72 7.88 10.23
C ARG A 63 13.25 8.29 10.28
N LEU A 64 12.93 9.20 11.20
CA LEU A 64 11.66 9.89 11.31
C LEU A 64 11.85 11.37 10.97
N MET A 65 11.01 11.91 10.10
CA MET A 65 10.87 13.34 9.88
C MET A 65 9.61 13.83 10.59
N VAL A 66 9.78 14.76 11.51
CA VAL A 66 8.69 15.40 12.24
C VAL A 66 8.48 16.80 11.67
N VAL A 67 7.26 17.11 11.25
CA VAL A 67 6.91 18.41 10.68
C VAL A 67 5.86 19.06 11.56
N ASP A 68 6.19 20.18 12.17
CA ASP A 68 5.23 21.04 12.86
C ASP A 68 4.50 21.90 11.84
N ARG A 69 3.19 21.68 11.70
CA ARG A 69 2.37 22.35 10.68
C ARG A 69 2.12 23.83 10.97
N SER A 70 2.26 24.26 12.21
CA SER A 70 2.00 25.65 12.62
C SER A 70 3.20 26.55 12.35
N SER A 71 4.41 26.05 12.63
CA SER A 71 5.67 26.78 12.46
C SER A 71 6.41 26.46 11.17
N GLY A 72 6.10 25.31 10.54
CA GLY A 72 6.85 24.76 9.41
C GLY A 72 8.19 24.16 9.82
N GLN A 73 8.47 24.02 11.12
CA GLN A 73 9.70 23.42 11.61
C GLN A 73 9.78 21.95 11.22
N ILE A 74 10.98 21.51 10.81
CA ILE A 74 11.29 20.14 10.46
C ILE A 74 12.38 19.63 11.39
N ASP A 75 12.09 18.54 12.12
CA ASP A 75 13.06 17.85 12.96
C ASP A 75 13.34 16.45 12.39
N HIS A 76 14.61 16.05 12.46
CA HIS A 76 15.06 14.72 12.05
C HIS A 76 15.33 13.86 13.29
N ARG A 77 14.64 12.73 13.38
CA ARG A 77 14.62 11.81 14.52
C ARG A 77 14.83 10.36 14.06
N SER A 78 14.87 9.44 15.01
CA SER A 78 14.70 8.01 14.78
C SER A 78 13.23 7.62 14.93
N PHE A 79 12.77 6.57 14.27
CA PHE A 79 11.35 6.18 14.37
C PHE A 79 10.95 5.79 15.79
N THR A 80 11.86 5.26 16.58
CA THR A 80 11.65 4.98 18.02
C THR A 80 11.21 6.22 18.81
N ASP A 81 11.55 7.43 18.36
CA ASP A 81 11.19 8.69 19.01
C ASP A 81 9.71 9.06 18.74
N VAL A 82 8.99 8.30 17.93
CA VAL A 82 7.54 8.49 17.70
C VAL A 82 6.77 8.52 19.02
N LEU A 83 7.25 7.79 20.03
CA LEU A 83 6.65 7.75 21.37
C LEU A 83 6.66 9.11 22.08
N GLU A 84 7.58 10.01 21.75
CA GLU A 84 7.62 11.37 22.32
C GLU A 84 6.45 12.25 21.83
N TYR A 85 5.80 11.83 20.74
CA TYR A 85 4.66 12.54 20.13
C TYR A 85 3.31 11.90 20.48
N LEU A 86 3.33 10.78 21.20
CA LEU A 86 2.13 10.10 21.66
C LEU A 86 1.91 10.38 23.16
N HIS A 87 0.65 10.52 23.56
CA HIS A 87 0.28 10.87 24.93
C HIS A 87 -0.65 9.82 25.52
N PRO A 88 -0.68 9.64 26.85
CA PRO A 88 -1.66 8.80 27.51
C PRO A 88 -3.10 9.19 27.08
N GLY A 89 -3.86 8.19 26.64
CA GLY A 89 -5.22 8.37 26.13
C GLY A 89 -5.34 8.56 24.61
N ASP A 90 -4.22 8.74 23.89
CA ASP A 90 -4.24 8.74 22.43
C ASP A 90 -4.67 7.36 21.89
N LEU A 91 -5.25 7.36 20.69
CA LEU A 91 -5.63 6.17 19.96
C LEU A 91 -4.78 6.06 18.70
N LEU A 92 -3.95 5.02 18.62
CA LEU A 92 -3.23 4.65 17.41
C LEU A 92 -4.08 3.68 16.60
N VAL A 93 -4.57 4.13 15.46
CA VAL A 93 -5.37 3.31 14.53
C VAL A 93 -4.43 2.71 13.49
N VAL A 94 -4.43 1.40 13.37
CA VAL A 94 -3.57 0.65 12.46
C VAL A 94 -4.41 -0.17 11.47
N ASN A 95 -3.90 -0.32 10.24
CA ASN A 95 -4.47 -1.21 9.25
C ASN A 95 -3.85 -2.60 9.42
N ASP A 96 -4.65 -3.60 9.78
CA ASP A 96 -4.22 -4.97 10.06
C ASP A 96 -4.40 -5.94 8.88
N THR A 97 -4.68 -5.43 7.68
CA THR A 97 -4.68 -6.27 6.49
C THR A 97 -3.27 -6.71 6.12
N ARG A 98 -3.15 -7.97 5.70
CA ARG A 98 -1.93 -8.61 5.24
C ARG A 98 -1.86 -8.55 3.72
N VAL A 99 -0.66 -8.39 3.19
CA VAL A 99 -0.44 -8.34 1.73
C VAL A 99 -0.37 -9.76 1.19
N LEU A 100 -1.16 -10.04 0.16
CA LEU A 100 -1.10 -11.28 -0.59
C LEU A 100 0.11 -11.26 -1.55
N PRO A 101 0.85 -12.38 -1.77
CA PRO A 101 1.83 -12.49 -2.85
C PRO A 101 1.12 -12.51 -4.22
N ALA A 102 0.56 -11.37 -4.56
CA ALA A 102 -0.46 -11.22 -5.60
C ALA A 102 0.09 -11.18 -7.03
N ARG A 103 1.41 -11.11 -7.22
CA ARG A 103 2.04 -11.05 -8.54
C ARG A 103 2.34 -12.45 -9.05
N LEU A 104 1.67 -12.85 -10.11
CA LEU A 104 1.78 -14.18 -10.70
C LEU A 104 2.43 -14.10 -12.08
N HIS A 105 3.40 -14.97 -12.34
CA HIS A 105 4.01 -15.13 -13.64
C HIS A 105 3.47 -16.40 -14.31
N GLY A 106 2.97 -16.22 -15.53
CA GLY A 106 2.40 -17.32 -16.32
C GLY A 106 2.74 -17.18 -17.80
N ALA A 107 2.15 -18.05 -18.58
CA ALA A 107 2.26 -18.03 -20.02
C ALA A 107 0.89 -18.13 -20.69
N LYS A 108 0.70 -17.42 -21.81
CA LYS A 108 -0.50 -17.56 -22.62
C LYS A 108 -0.56 -18.97 -23.19
N ASP A 109 -1.67 -19.69 -22.98
CA ASP A 109 -1.84 -21.11 -23.34
C ASP A 109 -1.52 -21.40 -24.82
N GLU A 110 -2.06 -20.60 -25.73
CA GLU A 110 -1.92 -20.82 -27.16
C GLU A 110 -0.51 -20.54 -27.72
N THR A 111 0.23 -19.59 -27.14
CA THR A 111 1.46 -19.03 -27.74
C THR A 111 2.69 -19.16 -26.89
N GLY A 112 2.56 -19.57 -25.63
CA GLY A 112 3.65 -19.59 -24.65
C GLY A 112 4.19 -18.21 -24.27
N GLY A 113 3.57 -17.12 -24.75
CA GLY A 113 4.02 -15.76 -24.45
C GLY A 113 3.92 -15.45 -22.97
N ALA A 114 4.98 -14.88 -22.38
CA ALA A 114 5.02 -14.50 -20.96
C ALA A 114 3.90 -13.52 -20.60
N VAL A 115 3.29 -13.74 -19.45
CA VAL A 115 2.20 -12.95 -18.88
C VAL A 115 2.49 -12.70 -17.41
N GLU A 116 2.32 -11.47 -16.97
CA GLU A 116 2.24 -11.09 -15.57
C GLU A 116 0.78 -10.80 -15.23
N VAL A 117 0.28 -11.38 -14.17
CA VAL A 117 -1.05 -11.15 -13.61
C VAL A 117 -0.88 -10.69 -12.17
N LEU A 118 -1.51 -9.58 -11.83
CA LEU A 118 -1.49 -9.03 -10.50
C LEU A 118 -2.90 -9.04 -9.95
N LEU A 119 -3.14 -9.88 -8.95
CA LEU A 119 -4.42 -10.01 -8.26
C LEU A 119 -4.72 -8.73 -7.49
N LEU A 120 -5.94 -8.20 -7.63
CA LEU A 120 -6.39 -7.00 -6.93
C LEU A 120 -7.43 -7.34 -5.88
N ARG A 121 -8.50 -7.99 -6.31
CA ARG A 121 -9.67 -8.24 -5.48
C ARG A 121 -10.43 -9.45 -6.00
N GLU A 122 -10.83 -10.31 -5.07
CA GLU A 122 -11.77 -11.38 -5.37
C GLU A 122 -13.19 -10.79 -5.49
N ILE A 123 -13.88 -11.15 -6.57
CA ILE A 123 -15.28 -10.74 -6.83
C ILE A 123 -16.26 -11.89 -6.68
N TYR A 124 -15.84 -13.11 -7.04
CA TYR A 124 -16.55 -14.37 -6.81
C TYR A 124 -15.49 -15.43 -6.51
N THR A 125 -15.90 -16.60 -6.07
CA THR A 125 -15.01 -17.74 -5.78
C THR A 125 -14.03 -17.96 -6.93
N ASP A 126 -12.74 -17.80 -6.66
CA ASP A 126 -11.63 -17.92 -7.59
C ASP A 126 -11.71 -16.98 -8.82
N ALA A 127 -12.60 -15.99 -8.82
CA ALA A 127 -12.69 -14.95 -9.86
C ALA A 127 -12.20 -13.62 -9.32
N TRP A 128 -11.15 -13.10 -9.93
CA TRP A 128 -10.41 -11.93 -9.43
C TRP A 128 -10.38 -10.80 -10.45
N GLU A 129 -10.52 -9.58 -9.98
CA GLU A 129 -10.05 -8.41 -10.71
C GLU A 129 -8.51 -8.42 -10.69
N CYS A 130 -7.92 -8.21 -11.87
CA CYS A 130 -6.49 -8.30 -12.06
C CYS A 130 -5.96 -7.19 -12.95
N LEU A 131 -4.76 -6.71 -12.70
CA LEU A 131 -3.97 -6.06 -13.74
C LEU A 131 -3.16 -7.10 -14.48
N VAL A 132 -2.94 -6.88 -15.78
CA VAL A 132 -2.24 -7.84 -16.62
C VAL A 132 -1.23 -7.17 -17.54
N LYS A 133 -0.11 -7.85 -17.79
CA LYS A 133 0.92 -7.39 -18.73
C LYS A 133 1.38 -8.57 -19.61
N PRO A 134 1.30 -8.43 -20.95
CA PRO A 134 0.81 -7.31 -21.74
C PRO A 134 -0.72 -7.29 -21.88
N GLY A 135 -1.36 -6.17 -21.54
CA GLY A 135 -2.83 -6.06 -21.52
C GLY A 135 -3.51 -6.23 -22.89
N ARG A 136 -2.85 -5.81 -23.98
CA ARG A 136 -3.42 -5.91 -25.35
C ARG A 136 -3.65 -7.34 -25.82
N ARG A 137 -2.89 -8.31 -25.32
CA ARG A 137 -2.91 -9.72 -25.74
C ARG A 137 -3.86 -10.59 -24.91
N LEU A 138 -4.35 -10.06 -23.78
CA LEU A 138 -5.24 -10.77 -22.86
C LEU A 138 -6.65 -10.19 -22.98
N GLN A 139 -7.36 -10.65 -23.99
CA GLN A 139 -8.77 -10.32 -24.23
C GLN A 139 -9.68 -11.40 -23.61
N PRO A 140 -10.97 -11.12 -23.38
CA PRO A 140 -11.93 -12.14 -22.96
C PRO A 140 -11.83 -13.41 -23.84
N GLY A 141 -11.82 -14.58 -23.20
CA GLY A 141 -11.56 -15.87 -23.80
C GLY A 141 -10.09 -16.31 -23.80
N ALA A 142 -9.14 -15.41 -23.56
CA ALA A 142 -7.74 -15.80 -23.45
C ALA A 142 -7.49 -16.65 -22.20
N LYS A 143 -6.65 -17.68 -22.33
CA LYS A 143 -6.20 -18.54 -21.23
C LYS A 143 -4.74 -18.29 -20.89
N VAL A 144 -4.45 -18.30 -19.60
CA VAL A 144 -3.10 -18.21 -19.03
C VAL A 144 -2.83 -19.43 -18.18
N VAL A 145 -1.63 -19.97 -18.32
CA VAL A 145 -1.18 -21.17 -17.60
C VAL A 145 -0.12 -20.76 -16.59
N PHE A 146 -0.26 -21.21 -15.35
CA PHE A 146 0.67 -20.99 -14.25
C PHE A 146 1.18 -22.30 -13.68
N ALA A 147 2.33 -22.27 -13.02
CA ALA A 147 2.93 -23.42 -12.32
C ALA A 147 2.92 -24.71 -13.17
N GLY A 148 3.36 -24.62 -14.43
CA GLY A 148 3.40 -25.79 -15.33
C GLY A 148 2.04 -26.42 -15.64
N GLY A 149 0.94 -25.68 -15.50
CA GLY A 149 -0.42 -26.16 -15.78
C GLY A 149 -1.17 -26.65 -14.53
N ARG A 150 -0.62 -26.46 -13.33
CA ARG A 150 -1.32 -26.76 -12.08
C ARG A 150 -2.45 -25.76 -11.82
N MET A 151 -2.29 -24.52 -12.28
CA MET A 151 -3.34 -23.50 -12.26
C MET A 151 -3.50 -22.88 -13.64
N THR A 152 -4.74 -22.58 -14.01
CA THR A 152 -5.09 -21.87 -15.24
C THR A 152 -6.01 -20.69 -14.92
N GLY A 153 -5.90 -19.61 -15.69
CA GLY A 153 -6.77 -18.46 -15.61
C GLY A 153 -7.46 -18.20 -16.94
N LEU A 154 -8.77 -18.08 -16.94
CA LEU A 154 -9.58 -17.67 -18.09
C LEU A 154 -9.94 -16.19 -17.93
N VAL A 155 -9.56 -15.34 -18.87
CA VAL A 155 -10.03 -13.96 -18.92
C VAL A 155 -11.51 -13.99 -19.29
N VAL A 156 -12.38 -13.60 -18.36
CA VAL A 156 -13.83 -13.60 -18.56
C VAL A 156 -14.36 -12.23 -18.93
N ASP A 157 -13.71 -11.16 -18.46
CA ASP A 157 -14.15 -9.80 -18.77
C ASP A 157 -12.99 -8.79 -18.76
N ARG A 158 -13.27 -7.60 -19.28
CA ARG A 158 -12.35 -6.45 -19.26
C ARG A 158 -12.94 -5.33 -18.40
N LEU A 159 -12.14 -4.80 -17.50
CA LEU A 159 -12.49 -3.61 -16.71
C LEU A 159 -12.15 -2.36 -17.53
N GLU A 160 -13.17 -1.62 -17.96
CA GLU A 160 -12.98 -0.46 -18.85
C GLU A 160 -12.25 0.69 -18.15
N GLU A 161 -12.59 0.97 -16.90
CA GLU A 161 -12.04 2.10 -16.14
C GLU A 161 -10.55 1.93 -15.81
N SER A 162 -10.15 0.75 -15.35
CA SER A 162 -8.76 0.45 -14.94
C SER A 162 -7.91 -0.14 -16.06
N GLY A 163 -8.53 -0.61 -17.15
CA GLY A 163 -7.88 -1.42 -18.18
C GLY A 163 -7.51 -2.83 -17.70
N GLY A 164 -7.94 -3.21 -16.51
CA GLY A 164 -7.76 -4.51 -15.90
C GLY A 164 -8.57 -5.63 -16.57
N ARG A 165 -8.56 -6.78 -15.95
CA ARG A 165 -9.29 -7.99 -16.39
C ARG A 165 -9.98 -8.64 -15.20
N VAL A 166 -11.08 -9.30 -15.48
CA VAL A 166 -11.62 -10.31 -14.58
C VAL A 166 -11.11 -11.67 -15.06
N ILE A 167 -10.44 -12.38 -14.17
CA ILE A 167 -9.87 -13.70 -14.47
C ILE A 167 -10.49 -14.72 -13.53
N GLN A 168 -11.11 -15.75 -14.11
CA GLN A 168 -11.56 -16.95 -13.40
C GLN A 168 -10.40 -17.94 -13.35
N PHE A 169 -9.96 -18.29 -12.15
CA PHE A 169 -8.92 -19.28 -11.95
C PHE A 169 -9.51 -20.68 -11.75
N THR A 170 -8.74 -21.67 -12.12
CA THR A 170 -9.04 -23.09 -11.90
C THR A 170 -7.75 -23.78 -11.50
N VAL A 171 -7.78 -24.47 -10.36
CA VAL A 171 -6.66 -25.25 -9.83
C VAL A 171 -6.97 -26.74 -10.04
N ARG A 172 -5.98 -27.51 -10.50
CA ARG A 172 -6.16 -28.95 -10.71
C ARG A 172 -6.22 -29.72 -9.39
N GLU A 173 -5.38 -29.33 -8.44
CA GLU A 173 -5.27 -29.98 -7.13
C GLU A 173 -4.99 -28.92 -6.07
N GLY A 174 -5.70 -28.98 -4.93
CA GLY A 174 -5.55 -28.05 -3.81
C GLY A 174 -6.47 -26.85 -3.88
N VAL A 175 -6.11 -25.80 -3.17
CA VAL A 175 -6.86 -24.55 -3.03
C VAL A 175 -6.15 -23.43 -3.81
N PHE A 176 -6.90 -22.49 -4.36
CA PHE A 176 -6.36 -21.39 -5.15
C PHE A 176 -5.29 -20.59 -4.39
N LEU A 177 -5.58 -20.20 -3.14
CA LEU A 177 -4.66 -19.41 -2.34
C LEU A 177 -3.35 -20.16 -2.02
N ASP A 178 -3.38 -21.48 -1.82
CA ASP A 178 -2.17 -22.26 -1.58
C ASP A 178 -1.22 -22.19 -2.78
N VAL A 179 -1.78 -22.26 -3.99
CA VAL A 179 -0.99 -22.10 -5.22
C VAL A 179 -0.45 -20.69 -5.35
N VAL A 180 -1.27 -19.67 -5.01
CA VAL A 180 -0.84 -18.26 -5.03
C VAL A 180 0.33 -18.04 -4.06
N HIS A 181 0.29 -18.60 -2.85
CA HIS A 181 1.39 -18.50 -1.89
C HIS A 181 2.68 -19.16 -2.37
N GLU A 182 2.56 -20.25 -3.12
CA GLU A 182 3.73 -20.98 -3.61
C GLU A 182 4.43 -20.29 -4.77
N ILE A 183 3.65 -19.72 -5.72
CA ILE A 183 4.21 -19.16 -6.96
C ILE A 183 4.17 -17.65 -7.06
N GLY A 184 3.47 -17.00 -6.14
CA GLY A 184 3.26 -15.56 -6.14
C GLY A 184 4.46 -14.79 -5.56
N GLU A 185 4.62 -13.59 -6.05
CA GLU A 185 5.61 -12.63 -5.56
C GLU A 185 4.91 -11.46 -4.87
N MET A 186 5.57 -10.89 -3.85
CA MET A 186 5.08 -9.70 -3.18
C MET A 186 5.01 -8.51 -4.14
N PRO A 187 3.87 -7.81 -4.23
CA PRO A 187 3.68 -6.69 -5.15
C PRO A 187 4.36 -5.42 -4.61
N LEU A 188 5.68 -5.37 -4.65
CA LEU A 188 6.44 -4.21 -4.20
C LEU A 188 6.17 -2.97 -5.07
N PRO A 189 6.29 -1.76 -4.50
CA PRO A 189 6.24 -0.51 -5.26
C PRO A 189 7.25 -0.51 -6.41
N PRO A 190 6.93 0.11 -7.55
CA PRO A 190 7.75 0.01 -8.77
C PRO A 190 9.16 0.61 -8.64
N TYR A 191 9.40 1.47 -7.65
CA TYR A 191 10.72 2.04 -7.37
C TYR A 191 11.62 1.12 -6.53
N ILE A 192 11.09 0.01 -5.99
CA ILE A 192 11.87 -1.06 -5.36
C ILE A 192 12.16 -2.11 -6.44
N THR A 193 13.42 -2.19 -6.82
CA THR A 193 13.90 -3.11 -7.87
C THR A 193 14.71 -4.28 -7.32
N ALA A 194 15.11 -4.21 -6.05
CA ALA A 194 15.75 -5.32 -5.37
C ALA A 194 14.74 -6.43 -5.04
N SER A 195 15.17 -7.68 -5.19
CA SER A 195 14.39 -8.83 -4.73
C SER A 195 14.19 -8.78 -3.22
N LEU A 196 13.03 -9.22 -2.78
CA LEU A 196 12.72 -9.37 -1.37
C LEU A 196 13.04 -10.81 -0.96
N ASP A 197 14.07 -10.98 -0.13
CA ASP A 197 14.52 -12.31 0.30
C ASP A 197 13.54 -12.94 1.31
N ASP A 198 12.85 -12.10 2.09
CA ASP A 198 11.85 -12.50 3.08
C ASP A 198 10.57 -11.69 2.89
N PRO A 199 9.45 -12.31 2.45
CA PRO A 199 8.16 -11.64 2.28
C PRO A 199 7.63 -10.95 3.55
N GLU A 200 8.01 -11.43 4.75
CA GLU A 200 7.58 -10.84 6.02
C GLU A 200 8.14 -9.43 6.24
N LEU A 201 9.20 -9.06 5.55
CA LEU A 201 9.72 -7.69 5.58
C LEU A 201 8.76 -6.66 4.96
N TYR A 202 7.80 -7.13 4.13
CA TYR A 202 6.76 -6.27 3.53
C TYR A 202 5.38 -6.46 4.20
N GLN A 203 5.37 -7.00 5.43
CA GLN A 203 4.20 -7.12 6.28
C GLN A 203 4.34 -6.29 7.54
N THR A 204 3.22 -5.74 8.04
CA THR A 204 3.21 -5.15 9.37
C THR A 204 3.19 -6.25 10.44
N VAL A 205 3.73 -5.96 11.62
CA VAL A 205 3.80 -6.95 12.73
C VAL A 205 2.43 -7.31 13.31
N TYR A 206 1.40 -6.58 12.97
CA TYR A 206 0.01 -6.76 13.40
C TYR A 206 -0.93 -7.19 12.26
N ALA A 207 -0.40 -7.48 11.07
CA ALA A 207 -1.20 -7.95 9.95
C ALA A 207 -1.76 -9.35 10.21
N THR A 208 -3.06 -9.53 9.93
CA THR A 208 -3.80 -10.76 10.21
C THR A 208 -4.31 -11.44 8.94
N GLU A 209 -5.23 -10.80 8.21
CA GLU A 209 -5.91 -11.40 7.07
C GLU A 209 -5.39 -10.87 5.73
N GLU A 210 -5.10 -11.77 4.79
CA GLU A 210 -4.62 -11.45 3.46
C GLU A 210 -5.75 -10.93 2.57
N ARG A 211 -5.79 -9.61 2.39
CA ARG A 211 -6.81 -8.91 1.59
C ARG A 211 -6.23 -7.76 0.77
N SER A 212 -5.00 -7.34 1.06
CA SER A 212 -4.43 -6.12 0.49
C SER A 212 -3.45 -6.44 -0.63
N ALA A 213 -3.47 -5.63 -1.69
CA ALA A 213 -2.48 -5.68 -2.76
C ALA A 213 -1.23 -4.83 -2.46
N ALA A 214 -1.27 -3.99 -1.42
CA ALA A 214 -0.14 -3.16 -1.00
C ALA A 214 -0.08 -3.05 0.53
N ALA A 215 1.13 -2.95 1.07
CA ALA A 215 1.33 -2.78 2.51
C ALA A 215 1.04 -1.33 2.94
N PRO A 216 0.46 -1.13 4.15
CA PRO A 216 0.41 0.18 4.79
C PRO A 216 1.82 0.56 5.26
N THR A 217 2.62 1.13 4.33
CA THR A 217 4.07 1.28 4.48
C THR A 217 4.50 2.06 5.73
N ALA A 218 3.70 3.01 6.22
CA ALA A 218 3.96 3.69 7.49
C ALA A 218 3.95 2.71 8.68
N GLY A 219 3.12 1.68 8.63
CA GLY A 219 3.02 0.65 9.66
C GLY A 219 4.20 -0.32 9.72
N LEU A 220 4.95 -0.45 8.61
CA LEU A 220 6.12 -1.35 8.55
C LEU A 220 7.24 -1.00 9.55
N HIS A 221 7.25 0.23 10.06
CA HIS A 221 8.29 0.70 10.98
C HIS A 221 8.06 0.25 12.43
N PHE A 222 6.84 -0.14 12.78
CA PHE A 222 6.56 -0.65 14.13
C PHE A 222 7.15 -2.02 14.35
N THR A 223 7.78 -2.19 15.51
CA THR A 223 8.15 -3.49 16.08
C THR A 223 7.16 -3.85 17.20
N PRO A 224 6.99 -5.14 17.55
CA PRO A 224 6.18 -5.52 18.71
C PRO A 224 6.60 -4.78 19.98
N ALA A 225 7.92 -4.69 20.23
CA ALA A 225 8.46 -3.99 21.39
C ALA A 225 8.13 -2.50 21.42
N LEU A 226 8.09 -1.82 20.25
CA LEU A 226 7.71 -0.41 20.17
C LEU A 226 6.21 -0.21 20.45
N LEU A 227 5.35 -1.12 19.97
CA LEU A 227 3.92 -1.09 20.24
C LEU A 227 3.64 -1.34 21.73
N GLU A 228 4.30 -2.34 22.35
CA GLU A 228 4.20 -2.61 23.79
C GLU A 228 4.59 -1.37 24.61
N ARG A 229 5.64 -0.65 24.22
CA ARG A 229 6.05 0.59 24.89
C ARG A 229 5.02 1.70 24.72
N ALA A 230 4.35 1.81 23.56
CA ALA A 230 3.27 2.76 23.35
C ALA A 230 2.08 2.47 24.26
N GLU A 231 1.68 1.20 24.36
CA GLU A 231 0.59 0.77 25.25
C GLU A 231 0.94 1.00 26.73
N ALA A 232 2.17 0.67 27.14
CA ALA A 232 2.67 0.94 28.49
C ALA A 232 2.69 2.44 28.83
N ALA A 233 2.85 3.31 27.83
CA ALA A 233 2.73 4.75 27.96
C ALA A 233 1.27 5.26 27.98
N GLY A 234 0.29 4.38 27.92
CA GLY A 234 -1.14 4.70 27.98
C GLY A 234 -1.77 5.04 26.62
N VAL A 235 -1.11 4.72 25.52
CA VAL A 235 -1.67 4.79 24.15
C VAL A 235 -2.54 3.57 23.92
N ARG A 236 -3.70 3.75 23.34
CA ARG A 236 -4.58 2.63 22.95
C ARG A 236 -4.34 2.25 21.50
N LEU A 237 -4.41 0.97 21.19
CA LEU A 237 -4.31 0.44 19.84
C LEU A 237 -5.70 0.03 19.33
N ALA A 238 -6.05 0.44 18.12
CA ALA A 238 -7.28 0.04 17.44
C ALA A 238 -6.96 -0.45 16.03
N HIS A 239 -7.64 -1.51 15.61
CA HIS A 239 -7.42 -2.16 14.33
C HIS A 239 -8.57 -1.84 13.38
N VAL A 240 -8.23 -1.51 12.15
CA VAL A 240 -9.15 -1.39 11.03
C VAL A 240 -8.68 -2.27 9.89
N GLU A 241 -9.62 -2.82 9.15
CA GLU A 241 -9.31 -3.48 7.90
C GLU A 241 -9.45 -2.45 6.77
N LEU A 242 -8.41 -2.28 5.99
CA LEU A 242 -8.43 -1.44 4.79
C LEU A 242 -7.73 -2.20 3.66
N ASP A 243 -8.50 -2.58 2.65
CA ASP A 243 -7.98 -3.27 1.47
C ASP A 243 -7.29 -2.24 0.57
N VAL A 244 -5.97 -2.09 0.71
CA VAL A 244 -5.18 -1.14 -0.08
C VAL A 244 -5.01 -1.67 -1.49
N GLY A 245 -5.51 -0.91 -2.46
CA GLY A 245 -5.40 -1.22 -3.87
C GLY A 245 -4.12 -0.69 -4.51
N LEU A 246 -3.85 -1.14 -5.73
CA LEU A 246 -2.63 -0.80 -6.46
C LEU A 246 -2.62 0.60 -7.09
N ASP A 247 -3.77 1.26 -7.20
CA ASP A 247 -3.80 2.64 -7.70
C ASP A 247 -3.01 3.59 -6.79
N THR A 248 -2.73 3.16 -5.54
CA THR A 248 -1.76 3.84 -4.66
C THR A 248 -0.38 4.00 -5.30
N PHE A 249 0.00 3.11 -6.23
CA PHE A 249 1.25 3.18 -6.99
C PHE A 249 1.09 3.79 -8.38
N ARG A 250 -0.13 4.17 -8.78
CA ARG A 250 -0.38 4.76 -10.09
C ARG A 250 0.11 6.19 -10.12
N PRO A 251 1.02 6.55 -11.04
CA PRO A 251 1.47 7.93 -11.18
C PRO A 251 0.31 8.86 -11.53
N VAL A 252 0.27 10.04 -10.91
CA VAL A 252 -0.64 11.13 -11.29
C VAL A 252 -0.13 11.72 -12.60
N THR A 253 -0.90 11.60 -13.67
CA THR A 253 -0.54 12.07 -15.01
C THR A 253 -1.31 13.34 -15.42
N GLU A 254 -2.37 13.65 -14.70
CA GLU A 254 -3.20 14.82 -14.91
C GLU A 254 -2.48 16.10 -14.46
N ASP A 255 -2.60 17.20 -15.22
CA ASP A 255 -2.00 18.51 -14.88
C ASP A 255 -2.60 19.08 -13.58
N ASP A 256 -3.89 18.85 -13.34
CA ASP A 256 -4.57 19.18 -12.09
C ASP A 256 -4.70 17.90 -11.25
N PRO A 257 -4.00 17.77 -10.11
CA PRO A 257 -4.04 16.55 -9.30
C PRO A 257 -5.46 16.22 -8.76
N ARG A 258 -6.38 17.18 -8.72
CA ARG A 258 -7.78 16.96 -8.34
C ARG A 258 -8.60 16.26 -9.42
N ALA A 259 -8.11 16.22 -10.64
CA ALA A 259 -8.73 15.46 -11.74
C ALA A 259 -8.29 14.01 -11.79
N HIS A 260 -7.33 13.61 -10.94
CA HIS A 260 -6.88 12.23 -10.86
C HIS A 260 -7.98 11.33 -10.31
N HIS A 261 -8.33 10.29 -11.08
CA HIS A 261 -9.29 9.28 -10.66
C HIS A 261 -8.61 8.25 -9.77
N ILE A 262 -8.99 8.26 -8.49
CA ILE A 262 -8.57 7.25 -7.50
C ILE A 262 -9.72 6.27 -7.34
N HIS A 263 -9.44 4.96 -7.34
CA HIS A 263 -10.42 3.92 -7.07
C HIS A 263 -10.89 3.99 -5.60
N THR A 264 -12.02 3.34 -5.34
CA THR A 264 -12.53 3.18 -3.98
C THR A 264 -11.89 1.98 -3.32
N GLU A 265 -11.48 2.13 -2.06
CA GLU A 265 -10.99 1.06 -1.22
C GLU A 265 -12.08 0.61 -0.23
N ARG A 266 -12.09 -0.67 0.09
CA ARG A 266 -12.98 -1.22 1.10
C ARG A 266 -12.34 -1.10 2.46
N TYR A 267 -13.16 -0.77 3.46
CA TYR A 267 -12.72 -0.80 4.84
C TYR A 267 -13.77 -1.43 5.74
N ARG A 268 -13.33 -1.98 6.84
CA ARG A 268 -14.20 -2.47 7.91
C ARG A 268 -13.67 -1.97 9.25
N VAL A 269 -14.59 -1.46 10.07
CA VAL A 269 -14.34 -1.11 11.46
C VAL A 269 -15.18 -2.03 12.31
N SER A 270 -14.56 -2.78 13.22
CA SER A 270 -15.27 -3.68 14.11
C SER A 270 -16.02 -2.89 15.20
N GLU A 271 -17.04 -3.50 15.80
CA GLU A 271 -17.74 -2.89 16.95
C GLU A 271 -16.81 -2.70 18.17
N ARG A 272 -15.73 -3.45 18.24
CA ARG A 272 -14.74 -3.35 19.31
C ARG A 272 -13.81 -2.14 19.11
N THR A 273 -13.58 -1.74 17.87
CA THR A 273 -12.77 -0.59 17.47
C THR A 273 -13.52 0.71 17.67
#